data_70bbf2929144761381f7025792753c08
#
_entry.id   70bbf2929144761381f7025792753c08
#
_cell.length_a   1.000
_cell.length_b   1.000
_cell.length_c   1.000
_cell.angle_alpha   90.00
_cell.angle_beta   90.00
_cell.angle_gamma   90.00
#
_symmetry.space_group_name_H-M   'P 1'
#
loop_
_entity.id
_entity.type
_entity.pdbx_description
1 polymer ?
#
loop_
_entity_poly.entity_id
_entity_poly.type
_entity_poly.pdbx_seq_one_letter_code
_entity_poly.pdbx_strand_id
1 'polypeptide(L)'
;MPAKPQIIADPQTNRGTAFTVEERKRFGLMGRLPAAVETLEQQAARAYKQVCRLDDNLDKYIYLEQLHDRNETLYYKVIIDHIAELLPVIYDPTIGEAIKKWSADYRSSRAIYLSVDRVEDVRPTFEGLGLGPDDVDLLVVSDAEQILGIGDWGVNGTDISVGKLAVYTAAAGIDPSRVIAVNLDVGTDNEELLNDPDYLGNRHGRVRGERYDALVNEYLSVTSELYPRALLHFEDFGAANARRILVNNRDKYRIFNDDMQGTGAIVISAVIAGMKTNGTTFADQRLLVYGAGTAGTGMADQIHAGMVRAGLTPEQAKDRIWLIDRAGLVTDDMEGLPDYQTPYARSASEVADWERKDGAIGLLETVRRVHPTILIGTSTDHGAFTQDVIEALSDGCERPIVLPLSNPTEKIEAMPQDIIAWSKGRALVATGIPIQPFDYEGTTFHIGQGNNSLLYPGLGLGTIVSGAPHVTDAMILAAAEAVASQVTSHELGASLLPPVDHLRASSATVAVAVVRQAIADGQCDMDPGDVVEAVRRAMWQPVYQDLES
;
A
#
# COMPACT_ATOMS: atom_id res chain seq x y z
N MET A 1 -6.14 2.88 -43.94
CA MET A 1 -7.30 3.55 -43.36
C MET A 1 -7.00 5.03 -43.20
N PRO A 2 -7.94 5.96 -43.30
CA PRO A 2 -7.71 7.35 -42.98
C PRO A 2 -7.29 7.48 -41.49
N ALA A 3 -6.42 8.43 -41.19
CA ALA A 3 -5.94 8.68 -39.83
C ALA A 3 -7.12 8.87 -38.86
N LYS A 4 -7.00 8.35 -37.64
CA LYS A 4 -7.98 8.64 -36.58
C LYS A 4 -7.86 10.12 -36.21
N PRO A 5 -9.00 10.86 -36.07
CA PRO A 5 -8.95 12.18 -35.46
C PRO A 5 -8.30 12.10 -34.05
N GLN A 6 -7.50 13.12 -33.68
CA GLN A 6 -6.79 13.16 -32.39
C GLN A 6 -7.74 12.91 -31.20
N ILE A 7 -8.92 13.50 -31.23
CA ILE A 7 -9.92 13.41 -30.17
C ILE A 7 -10.43 11.99 -29.86
N ILE A 8 -10.32 11.05 -30.81
CA ILE A 8 -10.64 9.62 -30.58
C ILE A 8 -9.38 8.75 -30.52
N ALA A 9 -8.22 9.33 -30.70
CA ALA A 9 -6.94 8.65 -30.55
C ALA A 9 -6.37 8.80 -29.15
N ASP A 10 -6.71 9.91 -28.49
CA ASP A 10 -6.30 10.22 -27.13
C ASP A 10 -7.30 9.62 -26.11
N PRO A 11 -6.87 8.73 -25.18
CA PRO A 11 -7.74 8.09 -24.21
C PRO A 11 -8.44 9.06 -23.25
N GLN A 12 -7.88 10.23 -22.99
CA GLN A 12 -8.45 11.24 -22.10
C GLN A 12 -9.62 11.99 -22.73
N THR A 13 -9.61 12.18 -24.04
CA THR A 13 -10.66 12.90 -24.78
C THR A 13 -11.64 11.97 -25.51
N ASN A 14 -11.29 10.69 -25.66
CA ASN A 14 -12.11 9.75 -26.39
C ASN A 14 -13.34 9.31 -25.57
N ARG A 15 -14.52 9.63 -26.10
CA ARG A 15 -15.82 9.22 -25.53
C ARG A 15 -16.47 8.05 -26.29
N GLY A 16 -15.84 7.56 -27.36
CA GLY A 16 -16.39 6.49 -28.19
C GLY A 16 -17.81 6.79 -28.65
N THR A 17 -18.73 5.87 -28.40
CA THR A 17 -20.15 6.01 -28.77
C THR A 17 -20.91 7.06 -27.96
N ALA A 18 -20.35 7.62 -26.91
CA ALA A 18 -20.98 8.67 -26.11
C ALA A 18 -20.83 10.08 -26.70
N PHE A 19 -19.99 10.28 -27.71
CA PHE A 19 -20.02 11.54 -28.45
C PHE A 19 -21.43 11.85 -28.95
N THR A 20 -21.99 12.99 -28.55
CA THR A 20 -23.31 13.48 -29.02
C THR A 20 -23.29 13.76 -30.50
N VAL A 21 -24.46 13.88 -31.10
CA VAL A 21 -24.57 14.20 -32.57
C VAL A 21 -23.92 15.54 -32.88
N GLU A 22 -24.05 16.52 -31.98
CA GLU A 22 -23.45 17.85 -32.09
C GLU A 22 -21.94 17.76 -32.07
N GLU A 23 -21.37 17.03 -31.08
CA GLU A 23 -19.92 16.79 -30.97
C GLU A 23 -19.38 16.03 -32.19
N ARG A 24 -20.11 14.99 -32.67
CA ARG A 24 -19.72 14.26 -33.90
C ARG A 24 -19.65 15.17 -35.12
N LYS A 25 -20.55 16.15 -35.25
CA LYS A 25 -20.49 17.16 -36.30
C LYS A 25 -19.29 18.09 -36.10
N ARG A 26 -19.11 18.59 -34.88
CA ARG A 26 -18.05 19.54 -34.54
C ARG A 26 -16.65 18.97 -34.76
N PHE A 27 -16.43 17.71 -34.36
CA PHE A 27 -15.12 17.05 -34.43
C PHE A 27 -14.91 16.18 -35.68
N GLY A 28 -15.80 16.24 -36.65
CA GLY A 28 -15.69 15.48 -37.91
C GLY A 28 -15.82 13.95 -37.73
N LEU A 29 -16.59 13.52 -36.74
CA LEU A 29 -16.80 12.10 -36.42
C LEU A 29 -18.04 11.47 -37.08
N MET A 30 -18.79 12.23 -37.86
CA MET A 30 -19.95 11.71 -38.57
C MET A 30 -19.54 10.59 -39.52
N GLY A 31 -20.23 9.44 -39.41
CA GLY A 31 -19.90 8.23 -40.18
C GLY A 31 -18.66 7.46 -39.71
N ARG A 32 -17.95 7.95 -38.69
CA ARG A 32 -16.79 7.25 -38.07
C ARG A 32 -17.16 6.44 -36.81
N LEU A 33 -18.32 6.71 -36.25
CA LEU A 33 -18.89 6.01 -35.10
C LEU A 33 -20.26 5.41 -35.48
N PRO A 34 -20.68 4.31 -34.82
CA PRO A 34 -22.04 3.79 -34.96
C PRO A 34 -23.09 4.87 -34.68
N ALA A 35 -24.27 4.80 -35.32
CA ALA A 35 -25.28 5.87 -35.26
C ALA A 35 -25.83 6.13 -33.85
N ALA A 36 -25.93 5.10 -33.01
CA ALA A 36 -26.43 5.23 -31.65
C ALA A 36 -25.48 6.11 -30.79
N VAL A 37 -26.07 6.93 -29.92
CA VAL A 37 -25.35 7.67 -28.86
C VAL A 37 -25.67 6.98 -27.57
N GLU A 38 -24.63 6.57 -26.84
CA GLU A 38 -24.75 5.91 -25.53
C GLU A 38 -24.42 6.90 -24.40
N THR A 39 -24.92 6.62 -23.19
CA THR A 39 -24.41 7.26 -21.98
C THR A 39 -23.15 6.53 -21.50
N LEU A 40 -22.39 7.16 -20.60
CA LEU A 40 -21.23 6.54 -19.95
C LEU A 40 -21.64 5.26 -19.19
N GLU A 41 -22.81 5.27 -18.52
CA GLU A 41 -23.35 4.11 -17.79
C GLU A 41 -23.67 2.93 -18.73
N GLN A 42 -24.22 3.23 -19.91
CA GLN A 42 -24.49 2.20 -20.92
C GLN A 42 -23.19 1.58 -21.46
N GLN A 43 -22.18 2.41 -21.69
CA GLN A 43 -20.86 1.94 -22.09
C GLN A 43 -20.20 1.11 -20.98
N ALA A 44 -20.25 1.58 -19.73
CA ALA A 44 -19.68 0.88 -18.57
C ALA A 44 -20.35 -0.50 -18.37
N ALA A 45 -21.68 -0.55 -18.42
CA ALA A 45 -22.41 -1.81 -18.32
C ALA A 45 -22.06 -2.79 -19.45
N ARG A 46 -21.82 -2.29 -20.67
CA ARG A 46 -21.39 -3.12 -21.80
C ARG A 46 -19.94 -3.62 -21.61
N ALA A 47 -19.03 -2.74 -21.21
CA ALA A 47 -17.63 -3.09 -20.94
C ALA A 47 -17.53 -4.12 -19.80
N TYR A 48 -18.24 -3.91 -18.70
CA TYR A 48 -18.28 -4.86 -17.60
C TYR A 48 -18.80 -6.25 -18.01
N LYS A 49 -19.87 -6.30 -18.85
CA LYS A 49 -20.33 -7.58 -19.43
C LYS A 49 -19.25 -8.28 -20.27
N GLN A 50 -18.32 -7.55 -20.86
CA GLN A 50 -17.19 -8.13 -21.60
C GLN A 50 -16.14 -8.67 -20.64
N VAL A 51 -15.82 -7.94 -19.56
CA VAL A 51 -14.95 -8.44 -18.47
C VAL A 51 -15.51 -9.75 -17.89
N CYS A 52 -16.81 -9.80 -17.58
CA CYS A 52 -17.43 -11.00 -17.01
C CYS A 52 -17.47 -12.24 -17.94
N ARG A 53 -17.13 -12.11 -19.23
CA ARG A 53 -17.01 -13.24 -20.16
C ARG A 53 -15.64 -13.91 -20.12
N LEU A 54 -14.67 -13.26 -19.49
CA LEU A 54 -13.31 -13.78 -19.33
C LEU A 54 -13.26 -14.55 -18.01
N ASP A 55 -12.74 -15.75 -18.06
CA ASP A 55 -12.64 -16.60 -16.87
C ASP A 55 -11.36 -16.30 -16.07
N ASP A 56 -10.27 -16.00 -16.76
CA ASP A 56 -8.96 -15.73 -16.18
C ASP A 56 -8.79 -14.27 -15.79
N ASN A 57 -8.22 -13.99 -14.61
CA ASN A 57 -8.03 -12.63 -14.12
C ASN A 57 -6.95 -11.86 -14.88
N LEU A 58 -5.92 -12.54 -15.40
CA LEU A 58 -4.93 -11.89 -16.24
C LEU A 58 -5.55 -11.44 -17.58
N ASP A 59 -6.44 -12.25 -18.17
CA ASP A 59 -7.19 -11.86 -19.37
C ASP A 59 -8.11 -10.65 -19.10
N LYS A 60 -8.75 -10.61 -17.91
CA LYS A 60 -9.54 -9.44 -17.48
C LYS A 60 -8.66 -8.20 -17.32
N TYR A 61 -7.48 -8.35 -16.69
CA TYR A 61 -6.48 -7.28 -16.55
C TYR A 61 -6.07 -6.74 -17.93
N ILE A 62 -5.69 -7.62 -18.85
CA ILE A 62 -5.30 -7.24 -20.21
C ILE A 62 -6.43 -6.50 -20.93
N TYR A 63 -7.67 -6.97 -20.81
CA TYR A 63 -8.83 -6.28 -21.40
C TYR A 63 -9.00 -4.88 -20.80
N LEU A 64 -8.90 -4.74 -19.48
CA LEU A 64 -9.03 -3.46 -18.79
C LEU A 64 -7.92 -2.50 -19.20
N GLU A 65 -6.68 -2.97 -19.31
CA GLU A 65 -5.56 -2.16 -19.77
C GLU A 65 -5.77 -1.65 -21.22
N GLN A 66 -6.27 -2.51 -22.10
CA GLN A 66 -6.66 -2.09 -23.46
C GLN A 66 -7.83 -1.10 -23.47
N LEU A 67 -8.74 -1.19 -22.51
CA LEU A 67 -9.81 -0.22 -22.33
C LEU A 67 -9.26 1.12 -21.87
N HIS A 68 -8.32 1.11 -20.92
CA HIS A 68 -7.62 2.29 -20.44
C HIS A 68 -6.89 3.02 -21.59
N ASP A 69 -6.14 2.30 -22.45
CA ASP A 69 -5.46 2.86 -23.63
C ASP A 69 -6.41 3.52 -24.65
N ARG A 70 -7.71 3.22 -24.57
CA ARG A 70 -8.69 3.74 -25.52
C ARG A 70 -9.61 4.79 -24.92
N ASN A 71 -9.98 4.66 -23.64
CA ASN A 71 -10.95 5.52 -22.97
C ASN A 71 -10.74 5.44 -21.45
N GLU A 72 -9.94 6.33 -20.93
CA GLU A 72 -9.56 6.39 -19.52
C GLU A 72 -10.77 6.59 -18.60
N THR A 73 -11.68 7.51 -18.95
CA THR A 73 -12.91 7.75 -18.17
C THR A 73 -13.76 6.49 -18.04
N LEU A 74 -13.93 5.76 -19.14
CA LEU A 74 -14.71 4.52 -19.15
C LEU A 74 -14.02 3.40 -18.35
N TYR A 75 -12.70 3.29 -18.43
CA TYR A 75 -11.90 2.36 -17.62
C TYR A 75 -12.15 2.58 -16.13
N TYR A 76 -11.98 3.80 -15.64
CA TYR A 76 -12.20 4.11 -14.23
C TYR A 76 -13.65 3.99 -13.81
N LYS A 77 -14.61 4.32 -14.70
CA LYS A 77 -16.04 4.11 -14.43
C LYS A 77 -16.36 2.65 -14.15
N VAL A 78 -15.83 1.74 -14.96
CA VAL A 78 -16.04 0.29 -14.79
C VAL A 78 -15.41 -0.18 -13.48
N ILE A 79 -14.20 0.25 -13.16
CA ILE A 79 -13.51 -0.16 -11.93
C ILE A 79 -14.21 0.38 -10.69
N ILE A 80 -14.59 1.65 -10.67
CA ILE A 80 -15.23 2.30 -9.51
C ILE A 80 -16.60 1.68 -9.24
N ASP A 81 -17.37 1.39 -10.28
CA ASP A 81 -18.70 0.76 -10.13
C ASP A 81 -18.61 -0.69 -9.59
N HIS A 82 -17.46 -1.36 -9.78
CA HIS A 82 -17.24 -2.77 -9.40
C HIS A 82 -15.94 -2.97 -8.59
N ILE A 83 -15.59 -2.00 -7.73
CA ILE A 83 -14.27 -1.92 -7.09
C ILE A 83 -13.90 -3.16 -6.29
N ALA A 84 -14.84 -3.73 -5.53
CA ALA A 84 -14.58 -4.92 -4.70
C ALA A 84 -14.19 -6.15 -5.55
N GLU A 85 -14.79 -6.31 -6.71
CA GLU A 85 -14.52 -7.42 -7.63
C GLU A 85 -13.25 -7.17 -8.46
N LEU A 86 -13.05 -5.93 -8.92
CA LEU A 86 -11.99 -5.60 -9.87
C LEU A 86 -10.67 -5.17 -9.23
N LEU A 87 -10.66 -4.81 -7.95
CA LEU A 87 -9.42 -4.48 -7.23
C LEU A 87 -8.38 -5.62 -7.30
N PRO A 88 -8.73 -6.90 -7.05
CA PRO A 88 -7.79 -8.02 -7.22
C PRO A 88 -7.36 -8.27 -8.67
N VAL A 89 -8.09 -7.73 -9.64
CA VAL A 89 -7.75 -7.84 -11.07
C VAL A 89 -6.76 -6.76 -11.48
N ILE A 90 -6.98 -5.51 -11.06
CA ILE A 90 -6.11 -4.38 -11.46
C ILE A 90 -4.87 -4.22 -10.58
N TYR A 91 -4.84 -4.93 -9.43
CA TYR A 91 -3.74 -4.91 -8.48
C TYR A 91 -3.44 -6.33 -7.97
N ASP A 92 -3.03 -6.49 -6.70
CA ASP A 92 -2.67 -7.76 -6.09
C ASP A 92 -3.90 -8.69 -5.93
N PRO A 93 -3.83 -9.97 -6.39
CA PRO A 93 -2.63 -10.71 -6.85
C PRO A 93 -2.35 -10.70 -8.36
N THR A 94 -3.29 -10.28 -9.20
CA THR A 94 -3.19 -10.42 -10.67
C THR A 94 -2.02 -9.63 -11.26
N ILE A 95 -1.70 -8.47 -10.67
CA ILE A 95 -0.57 -7.64 -11.12
C ILE A 95 0.75 -8.41 -11.03
N GLY A 96 0.92 -9.30 -10.03
CA GLY A 96 2.11 -10.14 -9.92
C GLY A 96 2.26 -11.12 -11.08
N GLU A 97 1.16 -11.61 -11.66
CA GLU A 97 1.17 -12.46 -12.86
C GLU A 97 1.48 -11.65 -14.12
N ALA A 98 0.93 -10.44 -14.22
CA ALA A 98 1.20 -9.51 -15.31
C ALA A 98 2.68 -9.13 -15.36
N ILE A 99 3.28 -8.80 -14.21
CA ILE A 99 4.71 -8.46 -14.06
C ILE A 99 5.62 -9.58 -14.58
N LYS A 100 5.31 -10.85 -14.26
CA LYS A 100 6.10 -11.99 -14.73
C LYS A 100 6.15 -12.13 -16.25
N LYS A 101 5.14 -11.60 -16.95
CA LYS A 101 5.02 -11.70 -18.41
C LYS A 101 5.23 -10.35 -19.12
N TRP A 102 5.54 -9.29 -18.37
CA TRP A 102 5.47 -7.92 -18.87
C TRP A 102 6.31 -7.68 -20.13
N SER A 103 7.58 -8.09 -20.16
CA SER A 103 8.44 -7.92 -21.35
C SER A 103 7.94 -8.70 -22.57
N ALA A 104 7.51 -9.96 -22.36
CA ALA A 104 6.98 -10.80 -23.44
C ALA A 104 5.62 -10.27 -23.97
N ASP A 105 4.82 -9.70 -23.10
CA ASP A 105 3.49 -9.17 -23.40
C ASP A 105 3.46 -7.66 -23.63
N TYR A 106 4.62 -6.99 -23.72
CA TYR A 106 4.72 -5.53 -23.85
C TYR A 106 3.87 -4.98 -24.99
N ARG A 107 3.02 -4.01 -24.68
CA ARG A 107 2.05 -3.43 -25.63
C ARG A 107 2.16 -1.91 -25.74
N SER A 108 2.23 -1.24 -24.60
CA SER A 108 2.33 0.22 -24.52
C SER A 108 3.03 0.63 -23.24
N SER A 109 3.61 1.83 -23.25
CA SER A 109 4.24 2.40 -22.06
C SER A 109 3.24 3.34 -21.36
N ARG A 110 3.11 3.18 -20.04
CA ARG A 110 2.39 4.10 -19.16
C ARG A 110 3.26 4.66 -18.06
N ALA A 111 4.55 4.43 -18.15
CA ALA A 111 5.52 4.84 -17.16
C ALA A 111 6.69 5.56 -17.79
N ILE A 112 7.43 6.24 -16.96
CA ILE A 112 8.77 6.73 -17.25
C ILE A 112 9.77 5.66 -16.81
N TYR A 113 10.79 5.40 -17.64
CA TYR A 113 11.86 4.46 -17.38
C TYR A 113 13.17 5.22 -17.24
N LEU A 114 13.78 5.18 -16.06
CA LEU A 114 15.03 5.87 -15.74
C LEU A 114 16.14 4.84 -15.52
N SER A 115 17.12 4.82 -16.43
CA SER A 115 18.22 3.86 -16.37
C SER A 115 19.36 4.37 -15.49
N VAL A 116 19.89 3.52 -14.61
CA VAL A 116 21.10 3.78 -13.82
C VAL A 116 22.34 4.01 -14.67
N ASP A 117 22.32 3.56 -15.92
CA ASP A 117 23.41 3.76 -16.86
C ASP A 117 23.38 5.12 -17.56
N ARG A 118 22.30 5.89 -17.39
CA ARG A 118 22.07 7.19 -18.03
C ARG A 118 21.36 8.16 -17.07
N VAL A 119 21.99 8.45 -15.95
CA VAL A 119 21.44 9.35 -14.93
C VAL A 119 21.18 10.76 -15.47
N GLU A 120 21.97 11.19 -16.45
CA GLU A 120 21.82 12.46 -17.16
C GLU A 120 20.49 12.59 -17.94
N ASP A 121 19.83 11.48 -18.26
CA ASP A 121 18.53 11.50 -18.94
C ASP A 121 17.35 11.82 -17.99
N VAL A 122 17.52 11.81 -16.67
CA VAL A 122 16.44 12.03 -15.70
C VAL A 122 15.76 13.39 -15.94
N ARG A 123 16.50 14.47 -15.91
CA ARG A 123 15.95 15.83 -16.10
C ARG A 123 15.33 16.00 -17.49
N PRO A 124 16.02 15.71 -18.61
CA PRO A 124 15.42 15.83 -19.95
C PRO A 124 14.14 15.03 -20.13
N THR A 125 14.02 13.87 -19.47
CA THR A 125 12.83 13.02 -19.53
C THR A 125 11.63 13.75 -18.94
N PHE A 126 11.74 14.30 -17.73
CA PHE A 126 10.64 15.02 -17.09
C PHE A 126 10.32 16.34 -17.78
N GLU A 127 11.33 17.11 -18.19
CA GLU A 127 11.12 18.35 -18.96
C GLU A 127 10.44 18.09 -20.31
N GLY A 128 10.75 16.93 -20.94
CA GLY A 128 10.16 16.50 -22.19
C GLY A 128 8.66 16.18 -22.12
N LEU A 129 8.09 16.00 -20.92
CA LEU A 129 6.63 15.83 -20.73
C LEU A 129 5.87 17.11 -21.00
N GLY A 130 6.53 18.28 -20.90
CA GLY A 130 5.87 19.59 -21.08
C GLY A 130 4.88 19.95 -19.99
N LEU A 131 4.95 19.30 -18.82
CA LEU A 131 4.09 19.54 -17.67
C LEU A 131 4.67 20.65 -16.77
N GLY A 132 3.81 21.53 -16.26
CA GLY A 132 4.17 22.59 -15.33
C GLY A 132 4.17 22.13 -13.86
N PRO A 133 4.60 23.02 -12.94
CA PRO A 133 4.75 22.71 -11.52
C PRO A 133 3.44 22.39 -10.79
N ASP A 134 2.31 22.76 -11.37
CA ASP A 134 0.97 22.52 -10.82
C ASP A 134 0.22 21.40 -11.55
N ASP A 135 0.84 20.73 -12.54
CA ASP A 135 0.18 19.72 -13.37
C ASP A 135 0.33 18.29 -12.82
N VAL A 136 1.20 18.08 -11.84
CA VAL A 136 1.47 16.75 -11.25
C VAL A 136 1.20 16.77 -9.75
N ASP A 137 0.33 15.87 -9.29
CA ASP A 137 -0.02 15.72 -7.88
C ASP A 137 0.66 14.50 -7.22
N LEU A 138 0.99 13.46 -8.00
CA LEU A 138 1.52 12.22 -7.48
C LEU A 138 2.47 11.53 -8.47
N LEU A 139 3.61 11.08 -7.97
CA LEU A 139 4.46 10.12 -8.68
C LEU A 139 4.55 8.83 -7.84
N VAL A 140 4.34 7.68 -8.47
CA VAL A 140 4.64 6.38 -7.86
C VAL A 140 5.88 5.83 -8.53
N VAL A 141 6.91 5.55 -7.72
CA VAL A 141 8.21 5.09 -8.18
C VAL A 141 8.58 3.76 -7.56
N SER A 142 9.15 2.86 -8.38
CA SER A 142 9.69 1.57 -7.93
C SER A 142 11.03 1.29 -8.59
N ASP A 143 11.95 0.61 -7.85
CA ASP A 143 13.12 -0.04 -8.44
C ASP A 143 12.89 -1.54 -8.66
N ALA A 144 11.71 -2.02 -8.29
CA ALA A 144 11.23 -3.38 -8.48
C ALA A 144 12.14 -4.48 -7.88
N GLU A 145 12.88 -4.16 -6.80
CA GLU A 145 13.74 -5.13 -6.14
C GLU A 145 12.95 -6.15 -5.30
N GLN A 146 11.82 -5.73 -4.73
CA GLN A 146 11.06 -6.56 -3.79
C GLN A 146 9.55 -6.48 -4.07
N ILE A 147 9.15 -6.85 -5.28
CA ILE A 147 7.75 -6.83 -5.71
C ILE A 147 6.94 -7.85 -4.90
N LEU A 148 5.97 -7.36 -4.12
CA LEU A 148 5.03 -8.22 -3.38
C LEU A 148 5.73 -9.45 -2.74
N GLY A 149 5.21 -10.63 -2.95
CA GLY A 149 5.82 -11.92 -2.56
C GLY A 149 6.70 -12.57 -3.63
N ILE A 150 6.90 -11.92 -4.81
CA ILE A 150 7.57 -12.50 -5.97
C ILE A 150 9.03 -12.05 -6.18
N GLY A 151 9.49 -11.01 -5.48
CA GLY A 151 10.89 -10.57 -5.45
C GLY A 151 11.28 -9.63 -6.57
N ASP A 152 12.53 -9.79 -7.09
CA ASP A 152 13.15 -8.91 -8.08
C ASP A 152 12.66 -9.21 -9.49
N TRP A 153 12.07 -8.18 -10.13
CA TRP A 153 11.55 -8.25 -11.51
C TRP A 153 12.11 -7.15 -12.42
N GLY A 154 13.05 -6.33 -11.95
CA GLY A 154 13.69 -5.29 -12.78
C GLY A 154 12.64 -4.42 -13.48
N VAL A 155 12.84 -4.11 -14.78
CA VAL A 155 11.92 -3.26 -15.53
C VAL A 155 10.50 -3.86 -15.65
N ASN A 156 10.36 -5.19 -15.57
CA ASN A 156 9.06 -5.84 -15.62
C ASN A 156 8.14 -5.38 -14.47
N GLY A 157 8.71 -4.97 -13.33
CA GLY A 157 7.98 -4.45 -12.19
C GLY A 157 7.33 -3.07 -12.39
N THR A 158 7.40 -2.51 -13.59
CA THR A 158 6.76 -1.22 -13.92
C THR A 158 5.28 -1.20 -13.61
N ASP A 159 4.57 -2.30 -13.89
CA ASP A 159 3.13 -2.38 -13.69
C ASP A 159 2.73 -2.23 -12.22
N ILE A 160 3.63 -2.43 -11.24
CA ILE A 160 3.31 -2.17 -9.83
C ILE A 160 3.01 -0.68 -9.60
N SER A 161 3.81 0.22 -10.18
CA SER A 161 3.57 1.66 -10.10
C SER A 161 2.29 2.07 -10.83
N VAL A 162 2.02 1.48 -11.99
CA VAL A 162 0.80 1.72 -12.79
C VAL A 162 -0.44 1.26 -12.03
N GLY A 163 -0.42 0.03 -11.49
CA GLY A 163 -1.53 -0.53 -10.70
C GLY A 163 -1.78 0.27 -9.42
N LYS A 164 -0.72 0.72 -8.73
CA LYS A 164 -0.85 1.57 -7.55
C LYS A 164 -1.55 2.88 -7.89
N LEU A 165 -1.23 3.53 -9.00
CA LEU A 165 -1.90 4.74 -9.48
C LEU A 165 -3.37 4.48 -9.85
N ALA A 166 -3.67 3.33 -10.47
CA ALA A 166 -5.05 2.95 -10.76
C ALA A 166 -5.89 2.84 -9.48
N VAL A 167 -5.33 2.27 -8.41
CA VAL A 167 -5.98 2.22 -7.09
C VAL A 167 -6.14 3.61 -6.48
N TYR A 168 -5.15 4.49 -6.57
CA TYR A 168 -5.26 5.87 -6.10
C TYR A 168 -6.42 6.61 -6.77
N THR A 169 -6.55 6.50 -8.08
CA THR A 169 -7.65 7.12 -8.82
C THR A 169 -9.00 6.49 -8.48
N ALA A 170 -9.08 5.16 -8.48
CA ALA A 170 -10.34 4.46 -8.22
C ALA A 170 -10.83 4.70 -6.77
N ALA A 171 -9.93 4.59 -5.77
CA ALA A 171 -10.27 4.67 -4.37
C ALA A 171 -10.33 6.10 -3.83
N ALA A 172 -9.37 6.96 -4.16
CA ALA A 172 -9.30 8.31 -3.61
C ALA A 172 -9.70 9.40 -4.61
N GLY A 173 -9.88 9.06 -5.90
CA GLY A 173 -10.21 10.05 -6.91
C GLY A 173 -9.06 11.03 -7.18
N ILE A 174 -7.82 10.59 -7.10
CA ILE A 174 -6.72 11.39 -7.62
C ILE A 174 -6.85 11.42 -9.14
N ASP A 175 -6.78 12.60 -9.73
CA ASP A 175 -6.99 12.81 -11.16
C ASP A 175 -5.93 12.02 -11.98
N PRO A 176 -6.33 11.08 -12.84
CA PRO A 176 -5.40 10.24 -13.60
C PRO A 176 -4.53 11.03 -14.58
N SER A 177 -4.96 12.24 -14.98
CA SER A 177 -4.15 13.12 -15.84
C SER A 177 -3.00 13.81 -15.10
N ARG A 178 -2.96 13.72 -13.75
CA ARG A 178 -2.02 14.41 -12.87
C ARG A 178 -1.09 13.47 -12.12
N VAL A 179 -0.95 12.24 -12.61
CA VAL A 179 -0.13 11.21 -11.97
C VAL A 179 0.90 10.63 -12.93
N ILE A 180 2.05 10.21 -12.40
CA ILE A 180 3.14 9.63 -13.19
C ILE A 180 3.63 8.34 -12.53
N ALA A 181 3.64 7.24 -13.29
CA ALA A 181 4.34 6.02 -12.91
C ALA A 181 5.82 6.10 -13.33
N VAL A 182 6.72 5.66 -12.45
CA VAL A 182 8.17 5.69 -12.69
C VAL A 182 8.79 4.34 -12.34
N ASN A 183 9.64 3.83 -13.21
CA ASN A 183 10.51 2.71 -12.93
C ASN A 183 11.97 3.18 -12.92
N LEU A 184 12.70 2.86 -11.85
CA LEU A 184 14.15 3.04 -11.79
C LEU A 184 14.82 1.73 -12.20
N ASP A 185 15.17 1.61 -13.47
CA ASP A 185 15.87 0.44 -13.99
C ASP A 185 17.35 0.44 -13.59
N VAL A 186 17.61 -0.20 -12.47
CA VAL A 186 18.95 -0.36 -11.89
C VAL A 186 19.59 -1.72 -12.21
N GLY A 187 19.02 -2.46 -13.17
CA GLY A 187 19.32 -3.84 -13.45
C GLY A 187 18.53 -4.80 -12.56
N THR A 188 18.82 -6.08 -12.63
CA THR A 188 18.14 -7.13 -11.86
C THR A 188 19.11 -8.24 -11.46
N ASP A 189 18.92 -8.82 -10.27
CA ASP A 189 19.62 -10.02 -9.83
C ASP A 189 18.83 -11.31 -10.19
N ASN A 190 17.70 -11.17 -10.90
CA ASN A 190 16.91 -12.29 -11.39
C ASN A 190 17.55 -12.89 -12.63
N GLU A 191 18.18 -14.06 -12.48
CA GLU A 191 18.88 -14.76 -13.56
C GLU A 191 17.95 -15.20 -14.70
N GLU A 192 16.66 -15.47 -14.43
CA GLU A 192 15.69 -15.82 -15.47
C GLU A 192 15.51 -14.65 -16.43
N LEU A 193 15.36 -13.42 -15.91
CA LEU A 193 15.25 -12.20 -16.73
C LEU A 193 16.54 -11.87 -17.48
N LEU A 194 17.70 -12.00 -16.83
CA LEU A 194 18.99 -11.74 -17.48
C LEU A 194 19.26 -12.66 -18.68
N ASN A 195 18.72 -13.88 -18.63
CA ASN A 195 18.86 -14.88 -19.69
C ASN A 195 17.68 -14.88 -20.69
N ASP A 196 16.59 -14.17 -20.41
CA ASP A 196 15.44 -14.07 -21.31
C ASP A 196 15.76 -13.12 -22.49
N PRO A 197 15.72 -13.60 -23.76
CA PRO A 197 15.96 -12.74 -24.91
C PRO A 197 14.94 -11.60 -25.06
N ASP A 198 13.73 -11.76 -24.52
CA ASP A 198 12.65 -10.79 -24.62
C ASP A 198 12.69 -9.73 -23.49
N TYR A 199 13.56 -9.88 -22.48
CA TYR A 199 13.67 -8.91 -21.38
C TYR A 199 14.05 -7.52 -21.88
N LEU A 200 13.26 -6.50 -21.52
CA LEU A 200 13.39 -5.13 -22.02
C LEU A 200 14.19 -4.18 -21.13
N GLY A 201 14.64 -4.64 -19.93
CA GLY A 201 15.42 -3.83 -19.01
C GLY A 201 16.94 -3.91 -19.22
N ASN A 202 17.67 -3.21 -18.35
CA ASN A 202 19.14 -3.28 -18.29
C ASN A 202 19.61 -4.72 -17.98
N ARG A 203 20.45 -5.29 -18.87
CA ARG A 203 20.88 -6.70 -18.80
C ARG A 203 22.16 -6.86 -17.98
N HIS A 204 22.13 -6.44 -16.72
CA HIS A 204 23.20 -6.63 -15.75
C HIS A 204 22.61 -6.78 -14.34
N GLY A 205 23.41 -7.32 -13.41
CA GLY A 205 23.04 -7.38 -12.00
C GLY A 205 22.72 -6.01 -11.42
N ARG A 206 21.92 -5.97 -10.35
CA ARG A 206 21.53 -4.71 -9.70
C ARG A 206 22.72 -3.85 -9.33
N VAL A 207 22.71 -2.62 -9.76
CA VAL A 207 23.66 -1.61 -9.32
C VAL A 207 23.29 -1.16 -7.91
N ARG A 208 24.29 -1.08 -7.05
CA ARG A 208 24.18 -0.67 -5.64
C ARG A 208 25.19 0.43 -5.32
N GLY A 209 25.07 1.04 -4.13
CA GLY A 209 26.00 2.06 -3.65
C GLY A 209 25.91 3.38 -4.42
N GLU A 210 27.04 4.05 -4.62
CA GLU A 210 27.10 5.43 -5.13
C GLU A 210 26.36 5.65 -6.46
N ARG A 211 26.43 4.71 -7.39
CA ARG A 211 25.72 4.84 -8.68
C ARG A 211 24.21 4.76 -8.53
N TYR A 212 23.72 3.85 -7.67
CA TYR A 212 22.33 3.76 -7.31
C TYR A 212 21.86 5.05 -6.64
N ASP A 213 22.62 5.53 -5.67
CA ASP A 213 22.31 6.75 -4.93
C ASP A 213 22.29 7.98 -5.84
N ALA A 214 23.17 8.04 -6.84
CA ALA A 214 23.17 9.12 -7.82
C ALA A 214 21.85 9.18 -8.61
N LEU A 215 21.32 8.03 -9.07
CA LEU A 215 20.03 7.97 -9.76
C LEU A 215 18.88 8.39 -8.86
N VAL A 216 18.80 7.84 -7.63
CA VAL A 216 17.72 8.17 -6.68
C VAL A 216 17.76 9.64 -6.28
N ASN A 217 18.95 10.20 -6.01
CA ASN A 217 19.10 11.61 -5.64
C ASN A 217 18.74 12.54 -6.80
N GLU A 218 19.13 12.21 -8.04
CA GLU A 218 18.75 12.99 -9.21
C GLU A 218 17.24 12.94 -9.45
N TYR A 219 16.61 11.75 -9.33
CA TYR A 219 15.15 11.61 -9.39
C TYR A 219 14.45 12.51 -8.34
N LEU A 220 14.86 12.42 -7.08
CA LEU A 220 14.28 13.23 -6.00
C LEU A 220 14.45 14.74 -6.24
N SER A 221 15.66 15.15 -6.65
CA SER A 221 15.98 16.55 -6.91
C SER A 221 15.16 17.12 -8.07
N VAL A 222 15.17 16.42 -9.22
CA VAL A 222 14.48 16.88 -10.43
C VAL A 222 12.96 16.91 -10.24
N THR A 223 12.37 15.84 -9.70
CA THR A 223 10.90 15.77 -9.53
C THR A 223 10.40 16.78 -8.51
N SER A 224 11.15 17.01 -7.42
CA SER A 224 10.77 18.01 -6.41
C SER A 224 10.94 19.45 -6.91
N GLU A 225 11.89 19.69 -7.82
CA GLU A 225 12.07 21.00 -8.46
C GLU A 225 10.96 21.28 -9.48
N LEU A 226 10.70 20.33 -10.38
CA LEU A 226 9.72 20.50 -11.46
C LEU A 226 8.28 20.40 -10.97
N TYR A 227 8.01 19.56 -9.97
CA TYR A 227 6.67 19.30 -9.44
C TYR A 227 6.63 19.46 -7.91
N PRO A 228 6.83 20.67 -7.37
CA PRO A 228 7.04 20.91 -5.94
C PRO A 228 5.82 20.54 -5.06
N ARG A 229 4.66 20.36 -5.68
CA ARG A 229 3.43 19.96 -4.99
C ARG A 229 3.16 18.47 -5.02
N ALA A 230 3.89 17.72 -5.83
CA ALA A 230 3.67 16.29 -5.99
C ALA A 230 4.08 15.50 -4.75
N LEU A 231 3.30 14.49 -4.41
CA LEU A 231 3.69 13.44 -3.48
C LEU A 231 4.55 12.41 -4.23
N LEU A 232 5.71 12.09 -3.70
CA LEU A 232 6.58 11.04 -4.22
C LEU A 232 6.35 9.75 -3.40
N HIS A 233 5.63 8.82 -3.97
CA HIS A 233 5.31 7.53 -3.37
C HIS A 233 6.33 6.48 -3.82
N PHE A 234 7.01 5.86 -2.87
CA PHE A 234 7.98 4.79 -3.06
C PHE A 234 7.33 3.44 -2.80
N GLU A 235 7.51 2.49 -3.74
CA GLU A 235 6.87 1.18 -3.74
C GLU A 235 7.85 0.07 -4.14
N ASP A 236 7.84 -1.05 -3.41
CA ASP A 236 8.57 -2.29 -3.72
C ASP A 236 10.09 -2.12 -3.91
N PHE A 237 10.68 -1.20 -3.17
CA PHE A 237 12.13 -1.08 -3.03
C PHE A 237 12.69 -2.18 -2.13
N GLY A 238 13.91 -2.63 -2.37
CA GLY A 238 14.60 -3.50 -1.43
C GLY A 238 14.65 -2.87 -0.02
N ALA A 239 14.34 -3.65 1.02
CA ALA A 239 14.07 -3.17 2.38
C ALA A 239 15.16 -2.24 2.94
N ALA A 240 16.45 -2.53 2.69
CA ALA A 240 17.57 -1.69 3.14
C ALA A 240 17.58 -0.32 2.43
N ASN A 241 17.31 -0.30 1.12
CA ASN A 241 17.22 0.92 0.33
C ASN A 241 15.98 1.74 0.71
N ALA A 242 14.81 1.09 0.84
CA ALA A 242 13.57 1.73 1.25
C ALA A 242 13.75 2.53 2.54
N ARG A 243 14.28 1.88 3.60
CA ARG A 243 14.53 2.54 4.89
C ARG A 243 15.54 3.69 4.77
N ARG A 244 16.65 3.47 4.09
CA ARG A 244 17.71 4.47 3.93
C ARG A 244 17.23 5.69 3.16
N ILE A 245 16.49 5.49 2.07
CA ILE A 245 15.93 6.58 1.27
C ILE A 245 14.93 7.37 2.13
N LEU A 246 14.00 6.70 2.81
CA LEU A 246 13.00 7.34 3.64
C LEU A 246 13.63 8.17 4.77
N VAL A 247 14.51 7.57 5.58
CA VAL A 247 15.11 8.23 6.74
C VAL A 247 15.95 9.46 6.34
N ASN A 248 16.70 9.37 5.23
CA ASN A 248 17.58 10.45 4.80
C ASN A 248 16.85 11.60 4.09
N ASN A 249 15.60 11.39 3.65
CA ASN A 249 14.93 12.32 2.75
C ASN A 249 13.54 12.79 3.21
N ARG A 250 12.91 12.15 4.21
CA ARG A 250 11.55 12.49 4.67
C ARG A 250 11.36 13.94 5.15
N ASP A 251 12.44 14.56 5.65
CA ASP A 251 12.42 15.94 6.12
C ASP A 251 12.82 16.97 5.03
N LYS A 252 13.19 16.48 3.83
CA LYS A 252 13.60 17.32 2.70
C LYS A 252 12.59 17.33 1.57
N TYR A 253 11.91 16.23 1.36
CA TYR A 253 11.00 16.01 0.24
C TYR A 253 9.64 15.51 0.74
N ARG A 254 8.62 15.72 -0.05
CA ARG A 254 7.28 15.18 0.19
C ARG A 254 7.25 13.70 -0.26
N ILE A 255 7.81 12.82 0.55
CA ILE A 255 7.91 11.39 0.25
C ILE A 255 7.05 10.56 1.19
N PHE A 256 6.59 9.42 0.68
CA PHE A 256 5.89 8.38 1.40
C PHE A 256 6.34 7.02 0.88
N ASN A 257 6.62 6.06 1.76
CA ASN A 257 6.90 4.68 1.40
C ASN A 257 5.80 3.77 1.95
N ASP A 258 5.03 3.14 1.06
CA ASP A 258 3.87 2.35 1.46
C ASP A 258 4.27 1.03 2.15
N ASP A 259 5.33 0.36 1.70
CA ASP A 259 5.77 -0.91 2.28
C ASP A 259 6.16 -0.77 3.75
N MET A 260 6.71 0.38 4.13
CA MET A 260 7.15 0.66 5.49
C MET A 260 6.08 1.41 6.29
N GLN A 261 5.64 2.57 5.78
CA GLN A 261 4.76 3.47 6.51
C GLN A 261 3.30 3.06 6.38
N GLY A 262 2.85 2.68 5.17
CA GLY A 262 1.47 2.23 4.92
C GLY A 262 1.18 0.89 5.59
N THR A 263 2.07 -0.09 5.43
CA THR A 263 1.94 -1.40 6.07
C THR A 263 1.93 -1.29 7.59
N GLY A 264 2.81 -0.47 8.17
CA GLY A 264 2.76 -0.18 9.60
C GLY A 264 1.44 0.45 10.03
N ALA A 265 0.95 1.43 9.28
CA ALA A 265 -0.27 2.16 9.61
C ALA A 265 -1.54 1.30 9.52
N ILE A 266 -1.65 0.39 8.53
CA ILE A 266 -2.80 -0.52 8.46
C ILE A 266 -2.83 -1.52 9.61
N VAL A 267 -1.66 -1.96 10.06
CA VAL A 267 -1.53 -2.81 11.25
C VAL A 267 -1.95 -2.04 12.51
N ILE A 268 -1.51 -0.79 12.65
CA ILE A 268 -1.95 0.10 13.73
C ILE A 268 -3.47 0.29 13.70
N SER A 269 -4.10 0.39 12.53
CA SER A 269 -5.56 0.47 12.41
C SER A 269 -6.25 -0.75 13.03
N ALA A 270 -5.75 -1.96 12.75
CA ALA A 270 -6.28 -3.19 13.36
C ALA A 270 -6.05 -3.21 14.89
N VAL A 271 -4.88 -2.78 15.36
CA VAL A 271 -4.57 -2.66 16.80
C VAL A 271 -5.53 -1.68 17.47
N ILE A 272 -5.76 -0.50 16.91
CA ILE A 272 -6.69 0.51 17.45
C ILE A 272 -8.11 -0.05 17.51
N ALA A 273 -8.58 -0.74 16.47
CA ALA A 273 -9.90 -1.38 16.48
C ALA A 273 -10.00 -2.47 17.56
N GLY A 274 -8.96 -3.28 17.72
CA GLY A 274 -8.87 -4.30 18.78
C GLY A 274 -8.87 -3.68 20.17
N MET A 275 -8.11 -2.60 20.38
CA MET A 275 -8.13 -1.85 21.65
C MET A 275 -9.49 -1.27 21.98
N LYS A 276 -10.19 -0.69 20.99
CA LYS A 276 -11.58 -0.19 21.16
C LYS A 276 -12.52 -1.32 21.55
N THR A 277 -12.40 -2.48 20.90
CA THR A 277 -13.19 -3.68 21.23
C THR A 277 -12.96 -4.17 22.65
N ASN A 278 -11.72 -4.03 23.16
CA ASN A 278 -11.33 -4.42 24.52
C ASN A 278 -11.56 -3.30 25.57
N GLY A 279 -11.88 -2.07 25.16
CA GLY A 279 -11.96 -0.91 26.05
C GLY A 279 -10.62 -0.51 26.67
N THR A 280 -9.51 -0.74 25.95
CA THR A 280 -8.13 -0.45 26.37
C THR A 280 -7.49 0.65 25.52
N THR A 281 -6.34 1.14 25.95
CA THR A 281 -5.53 2.17 25.25
C THR A 281 -4.14 1.64 24.94
N PHE A 282 -3.34 2.38 24.16
CA PHE A 282 -1.95 2.03 23.91
C PHE A 282 -1.13 1.89 25.20
N ALA A 283 -1.44 2.68 26.24
CA ALA A 283 -0.73 2.60 27.53
C ALA A 283 -0.94 1.27 28.26
N ASP A 284 -1.98 0.52 27.91
CA ASP A 284 -2.29 -0.78 28.53
C ASP A 284 -1.63 -1.95 27.80
N GLN A 285 -1.02 -1.72 26.62
CA GLN A 285 -0.55 -2.78 25.75
C GLN A 285 0.86 -3.27 26.11
N ARG A 286 1.09 -4.56 25.80
CA ARG A 286 2.41 -5.21 25.74
C ARG A 286 2.50 -5.87 24.37
N LEU A 287 3.50 -5.43 23.58
CA LEU A 287 3.71 -5.85 22.21
C LEU A 287 4.79 -6.93 22.12
N LEU A 288 4.50 -8.00 21.41
CA LEU A 288 5.49 -8.98 20.98
C LEU A 288 5.47 -9.06 19.45
N VAL A 289 6.61 -8.82 18.82
CA VAL A 289 6.80 -8.96 17.36
C VAL A 289 7.66 -10.20 17.11
N TYR A 290 7.15 -11.11 16.29
CA TYR A 290 7.86 -12.28 15.79
C TYR A 290 8.22 -12.08 14.31
N GLY A 291 9.52 -11.91 14.04
CA GLY A 291 10.07 -11.45 12.77
C GLY A 291 10.49 -9.98 12.85
N ALA A 292 11.55 -9.70 13.64
CA ALA A 292 12.03 -8.34 13.89
C ALA A 292 12.89 -7.79 12.75
N GLY A 293 12.47 -8.01 11.49
CA GLY A 293 13.00 -7.33 10.32
C GLY A 293 12.58 -5.85 10.28
N THR A 294 12.89 -5.18 9.16
CA THR A 294 12.56 -3.74 8.99
C THR A 294 11.07 -3.44 9.11
N ALA A 295 10.20 -4.32 8.59
CA ALA A 295 8.74 -4.18 8.69
C ALA A 295 8.27 -4.36 10.14
N GLY A 296 8.62 -5.47 10.79
CA GLY A 296 8.20 -5.76 12.16
C GLY A 296 8.68 -4.70 13.16
N THR A 297 9.93 -4.22 13.01
CA THR A 297 10.47 -3.15 13.84
C THR A 297 9.81 -1.81 13.53
N GLY A 298 9.50 -1.52 12.26
CA GLY A 298 8.76 -0.32 11.89
C GLY A 298 7.36 -0.26 12.52
N MET A 299 6.67 -1.41 12.65
CA MET A 299 5.40 -1.51 13.38
C MET A 299 5.61 -1.27 14.87
N ALA A 300 6.70 -1.80 15.46
CA ALA A 300 7.06 -1.54 16.85
C ALA A 300 7.31 -0.05 17.09
N ASP A 301 8.03 0.65 16.19
CA ASP A 301 8.28 2.09 16.26
C ASP A 301 6.96 2.88 16.30
N GLN A 302 5.98 2.53 15.44
CA GLN A 302 4.68 3.20 15.39
C GLN A 302 3.85 2.93 16.66
N ILE A 303 3.81 1.69 17.16
CA ILE A 303 3.13 1.35 18.42
C ILE A 303 3.81 2.05 19.60
N HIS A 304 5.13 2.13 19.62
CA HIS A 304 5.91 2.91 20.60
C HIS A 304 5.45 4.38 20.60
N ALA A 305 5.38 5.00 19.43
CA ALA A 305 4.89 6.38 19.30
C ALA A 305 3.45 6.53 19.81
N GLY A 306 2.57 5.56 19.52
CA GLY A 306 1.22 5.49 20.07
C GLY A 306 1.20 5.41 21.60
N MET A 307 2.06 4.60 22.21
CA MET A 307 2.22 4.47 23.67
C MET A 307 2.69 5.78 24.31
N VAL A 308 3.67 6.46 23.71
CA VAL A 308 4.17 7.76 24.18
C VAL A 308 3.06 8.81 24.09
N ARG A 309 2.33 8.87 22.99
CA ARG A 309 1.19 9.78 22.83
C ARG A 309 0.05 9.48 23.83
N ALA A 310 -0.10 8.24 24.25
CA ALA A 310 -1.04 7.84 25.31
C ALA A 310 -0.53 8.15 26.75
N GLY A 311 0.63 8.79 26.88
CA GLY A 311 1.14 9.33 28.14
C GLY A 311 2.27 8.53 28.81
N LEU A 312 2.78 7.49 28.17
CA LEU A 312 4.00 6.82 28.68
C LEU A 312 5.26 7.65 28.33
N THR A 313 6.30 7.52 29.15
CA THR A 313 7.62 8.01 28.70
C THR A 313 8.18 7.11 27.58
N PRO A 314 9.12 7.59 26.76
CA PRO A 314 9.75 6.76 25.72
C PRO A 314 10.35 5.47 26.29
N GLU A 315 10.95 5.51 27.45
CA GLU A 315 11.54 4.35 28.13
C GLU A 315 10.44 3.37 28.58
N GLN A 316 9.37 3.88 29.22
CA GLN A 316 8.23 3.05 29.63
C GLN A 316 7.56 2.37 28.44
N ALA A 317 7.49 3.03 27.29
CA ALA A 317 6.95 2.45 26.06
C ALA A 317 7.89 1.34 25.53
N LYS A 318 9.21 1.56 25.50
CA LYS A 318 10.19 0.53 25.11
C LYS A 318 10.12 -0.70 26.00
N ASP A 319 9.96 -0.51 27.31
CA ASP A 319 9.86 -1.61 28.29
C ASP A 319 8.63 -2.51 28.04
N ARG A 320 7.70 -2.10 27.19
CA ARG A 320 6.48 -2.86 26.82
C ARG A 320 6.58 -3.52 25.45
N ILE A 321 7.76 -3.50 24.81
CA ILE A 321 7.97 -4.03 23.46
C ILE A 321 9.07 -5.09 23.51
N TRP A 322 8.77 -6.26 22.93
CA TRP A 322 9.70 -7.38 22.77
C TRP A 322 9.78 -7.77 21.30
N LEU A 323 10.99 -8.01 20.84
CA LEU A 323 11.27 -8.41 19.48
C LEU A 323 11.91 -9.80 19.46
N ILE A 324 11.41 -10.68 18.61
CA ILE A 324 12.02 -11.98 18.31
C ILE A 324 12.40 -12.02 16.83
N ASP A 325 13.63 -12.45 16.58
CA ASP A 325 14.14 -12.72 15.25
C ASP A 325 14.72 -14.14 15.17
N ARG A 326 15.38 -14.48 14.08
CA ARG A 326 15.94 -15.84 13.83
C ARG A 326 16.81 -16.38 14.96
N ALA A 327 17.52 -15.52 15.67
CA ALA A 327 18.36 -15.86 16.82
C ALA A 327 17.59 -15.93 18.15
N GLY A 328 16.25 -15.80 18.15
CA GLY A 328 15.40 -15.73 19.34
C GLY A 328 15.11 -14.31 19.80
N LEU A 329 14.74 -14.16 21.08
CA LEU A 329 14.48 -12.85 21.69
C LEU A 329 15.70 -11.95 21.56
N VAL A 330 15.50 -10.73 21.04
CA VAL A 330 16.57 -9.75 20.84
C VAL A 330 17.07 -9.23 22.19
N THR A 331 18.34 -9.46 22.49
CA THR A 331 19.00 -9.06 23.74
C THR A 331 20.26 -8.24 23.46
N ASP A 332 20.67 -7.43 24.44
CA ASP A 332 21.77 -6.46 24.33
C ASP A 332 23.19 -7.10 24.30
N ASP A 333 23.29 -8.40 24.58
CA ASP A 333 24.50 -9.20 24.46
C ASP A 333 24.70 -9.90 23.11
N MET A 334 23.73 -9.73 22.15
CA MET A 334 23.83 -10.28 20.80
C MET A 334 24.81 -9.46 19.96
N GLU A 335 25.73 -10.15 19.27
CA GLU A 335 26.66 -9.50 18.34
C GLU A 335 25.97 -9.21 16.99
N GLY A 336 26.28 -8.06 16.39
CA GLY A 336 25.84 -7.71 15.03
C GLY A 336 24.35 -7.37 14.89
N LEU A 337 23.71 -6.95 15.98
CA LEU A 337 22.32 -6.45 15.91
C LEU A 337 22.22 -5.29 14.91
N PRO A 338 21.22 -5.31 14.02
CA PRO A 338 20.90 -4.16 13.20
C PRO A 338 20.54 -2.94 14.06
N ASP A 339 20.90 -1.74 13.58
CA ASP A 339 20.63 -0.48 14.29
C ASP A 339 19.16 -0.30 14.67
N TYR A 340 18.24 -0.80 13.83
CA TYR A 340 16.80 -0.69 14.06
C TYR A 340 16.28 -1.63 15.17
N GLN A 341 16.98 -2.73 15.50
CA GLN A 341 16.62 -3.63 16.60
C GLN A 341 17.19 -3.16 17.96
N THR A 342 18.34 -2.50 17.92
CA THR A 342 19.08 -2.05 19.12
C THR A 342 18.23 -1.28 20.14
N PRO A 343 17.30 -0.37 19.74
CA PRO A 343 16.46 0.37 20.68
C PRO A 343 15.54 -0.50 21.54
N TYR A 344 15.23 -1.71 21.09
CA TYR A 344 14.30 -2.65 21.74
C TYR A 344 15.00 -3.89 22.32
N ALA A 345 16.33 -3.98 22.21
CA ALA A 345 17.09 -5.08 22.78
C ALA A 345 16.89 -5.14 24.30
N ARG A 346 16.45 -6.30 24.80
CA ARG A 346 16.24 -6.52 26.24
C ARG A 346 17.56 -6.76 26.91
N SER A 347 17.68 -6.33 28.19
CA SER A 347 18.89 -6.65 28.94
C SER A 347 19.03 -8.16 29.11
N ALA A 348 20.18 -8.71 28.73
CA ALA A 348 20.50 -10.13 28.93
C ALA A 348 20.37 -10.55 30.41
N SER A 349 20.61 -9.63 31.33
CA SER A 349 20.45 -9.85 32.77
C SER A 349 18.99 -10.00 33.19
N GLU A 350 18.05 -9.31 32.53
CA GLU A 350 16.61 -9.39 32.77
C GLU A 350 16.04 -10.77 32.40
N VAL A 351 16.61 -11.41 31.39
CA VAL A 351 16.12 -12.68 30.83
C VAL A 351 17.06 -13.87 31.13
N ALA A 352 17.95 -13.71 32.12
CA ALA A 352 18.99 -14.69 32.42
C ALA A 352 18.43 -16.04 32.89
N ASP A 353 17.27 -16.05 33.56
CA ASP A 353 16.57 -17.25 34.07
C ASP A 353 15.53 -17.83 33.10
N TRP A 354 15.38 -17.22 31.88
CA TRP A 354 14.42 -17.71 30.89
C TRP A 354 14.97 -18.95 30.18
N GLU A 355 14.05 -19.86 29.85
CA GLU A 355 14.39 -21.11 29.15
C GLU A 355 14.97 -20.81 27.76
N ARG A 356 16.10 -21.49 27.46
CA ARG A 356 16.76 -21.39 26.15
C ARG A 356 16.74 -22.76 25.48
N LYS A 357 16.29 -22.79 24.25
CA LYS A 357 16.41 -23.95 23.38
C LYS A 357 17.47 -23.64 22.31
N ASP A 358 18.48 -24.49 22.20
CA ASP A 358 19.61 -24.30 21.27
C ASP A 358 20.32 -22.92 21.46
N GLY A 359 20.32 -22.41 22.70
CA GLY A 359 20.91 -21.12 23.06
C GLY A 359 19.99 -19.91 22.90
N ALA A 360 18.83 -20.04 22.26
CA ALA A 360 17.88 -18.97 21.97
C ALA A 360 16.65 -19.01 22.91
N ILE A 361 16.16 -17.84 23.30
CA ILE A 361 14.85 -17.70 23.96
C ILE A 361 13.80 -17.66 22.87
N GLY A 362 12.93 -18.68 22.82
CA GLY A 362 11.93 -18.84 21.78
C GLY A 362 10.62 -18.10 22.06
N LEU A 363 9.71 -18.15 21.06
CA LEU A 363 8.41 -17.48 21.09
C LEU A 363 7.55 -17.93 22.30
N LEU A 364 7.41 -19.23 22.53
CA LEU A 364 6.55 -19.75 23.59
C LEU A 364 7.03 -19.31 24.98
N GLU A 365 8.34 -19.39 25.26
CA GLU A 365 8.89 -18.92 26.53
C GLU A 365 8.66 -17.42 26.72
N THR A 366 8.89 -16.62 25.66
CA THR A 366 8.65 -15.18 25.70
C THR A 366 7.18 -14.87 25.98
N VAL A 367 6.24 -15.54 25.33
CA VAL A 367 4.80 -15.36 25.55
C VAL A 367 4.42 -15.67 27.01
N ARG A 368 4.95 -16.76 27.56
CA ARG A 368 4.68 -17.17 28.97
C ARG A 368 5.22 -16.17 30.00
N ARG A 369 6.35 -15.53 29.71
CA ARG A 369 6.98 -14.58 30.63
C ARG A 369 6.41 -13.18 30.52
N VAL A 370 6.09 -12.74 29.30
CA VAL A 370 5.68 -11.38 28.98
C VAL A 370 4.18 -11.19 29.14
N HIS A 371 3.37 -12.20 28.86
CA HIS A 371 1.92 -12.11 28.72
C HIS A 371 1.53 -10.97 27.77
N PRO A 372 1.96 -10.99 26.50
CA PRO A 372 1.67 -9.91 25.57
C PRO A 372 0.18 -9.78 25.32
N THR A 373 -0.29 -8.54 25.07
CA THR A 373 -1.67 -8.25 24.67
C THR A 373 -1.80 -8.15 23.16
N ILE A 374 -0.68 -7.91 22.47
CA ILE A 374 -0.58 -7.86 21.01
C ILE A 374 0.56 -8.77 20.58
N LEU A 375 0.26 -9.69 19.65
CA LEU A 375 1.23 -10.56 18.98
C LEU A 375 1.19 -10.28 17.48
N ILE A 376 2.30 -9.82 16.90
CA ILE A 376 2.45 -9.56 15.48
C ILE A 376 3.45 -10.56 14.88
N GLY A 377 3.08 -11.19 13.77
CA GLY A 377 3.93 -12.07 12.97
C GLY A 377 4.28 -11.44 11.63
N THR A 378 5.59 -11.32 11.37
CA THR A 378 6.18 -10.84 10.11
C THR A 378 7.42 -11.66 9.76
N SER A 379 7.42 -12.92 10.18
CA SER A 379 8.59 -13.80 10.19
C SER A 379 8.78 -14.61 8.91
N THR A 380 7.71 -14.78 8.11
CA THR A 380 7.64 -15.77 7.03
C THR A 380 7.86 -17.23 7.48
N ASP A 381 7.77 -17.50 8.79
CA ASP A 381 7.92 -18.82 9.40
C ASP A 381 6.55 -19.47 9.56
N HIS A 382 6.21 -20.32 8.59
CA HIS A 382 4.88 -20.92 8.51
C HIS A 382 4.55 -21.75 9.76
N GLY A 383 3.40 -21.46 10.38
CA GLY A 383 2.92 -22.21 11.53
C GLY A 383 3.64 -21.91 12.84
N ALA A 384 4.44 -20.85 12.91
CA ALA A 384 5.17 -20.43 14.13
C ALA A 384 4.25 -20.13 15.32
N PHE A 385 3.03 -19.63 15.06
CA PHE A 385 2.02 -19.43 16.10
C PHE A 385 1.29 -20.75 16.37
N THR A 386 1.96 -21.65 17.06
CA THR A 386 1.43 -22.98 17.41
C THR A 386 0.27 -22.88 18.40
N GLN A 387 -0.45 -24.00 18.61
CA GLN A 387 -1.51 -24.11 19.61
C GLN A 387 -0.99 -23.72 21.01
N ASP A 388 0.17 -24.22 21.44
CA ASP A 388 0.75 -23.89 22.74
C ASP A 388 1.02 -22.40 22.92
N VAL A 389 1.45 -21.71 21.83
CA VAL A 389 1.70 -20.26 21.83
C VAL A 389 0.39 -19.49 22.01
N ILE A 390 -0.65 -19.85 21.26
CA ILE A 390 -1.94 -19.14 21.32
C ILE A 390 -2.68 -19.43 22.63
N GLU A 391 -2.62 -20.66 23.15
CA GLU A 391 -3.16 -21.00 24.48
C GLU A 391 -2.45 -20.21 25.58
N ALA A 392 -1.11 -20.20 25.60
CA ALA A 392 -0.33 -19.42 26.57
C ALA A 392 -0.61 -17.91 26.49
N LEU A 393 -0.75 -17.38 25.27
CA LEU A 393 -1.13 -15.99 25.04
C LEU A 393 -2.51 -15.67 25.62
N SER A 394 -3.48 -16.58 25.40
CA SER A 394 -4.87 -16.46 25.88
C SER A 394 -5.02 -16.67 27.39
N ASP A 395 -4.07 -17.37 28.03
CA ASP A 395 -4.02 -17.48 29.49
C ASP A 395 -3.50 -16.18 30.13
N GLY A 396 -2.59 -15.47 29.46
CA GLY A 396 -2.04 -14.21 29.90
C GLY A 396 -2.85 -12.97 29.53
N CYS A 397 -3.77 -13.07 28.56
CA CYS A 397 -4.62 -11.99 28.07
C CYS A 397 -6.00 -12.51 27.69
N GLU A 398 -7.06 -11.92 28.24
CA GLU A 398 -8.43 -12.39 28.01
C GLU A 398 -8.82 -12.35 26.52
N ARG A 399 -8.51 -11.26 25.82
CA ARG A 399 -8.78 -11.06 24.39
C ARG A 399 -7.55 -10.51 23.68
N PRO A 400 -6.56 -11.36 23.36
CA PRO A 400 -5.34 -10.92 22.70
C PRO A 400 -5.61 -10.49 21.26
N ILE A 401 -4.88 -9.48 20.80
CA ILE A 401 -4.82 -9.07 19.39
C ILE A 401 -3.71 -9.88 18.72
N VAL A 402 -4.06 -10.69 17.72
CA VAL A 402 -3.13 -11.60 17.03
C VAL A 402 -3.13 -11.28 15.54
N LEU A 403 -2.00 -10.84 15.03
CA LEU A 403 -1.84 -10.36 13.66
C LEU A 403 -0.78 -11.19 12.92
N PRO A 404 -1.13 -12.36 12.35
CA PRO A 404 -0.25 -13.14 11.46
C PRO A 404 -0.25 -12.46 10.09
N LEU A 405 0.78 -11.71 9.77
CA LEU A 405 0.80 -10.81 8.60
C LEU A 405 1.62 -11.34 7.43
N SER A 406 2.40 -12.40 7.63
CA SER A 406 3.21 -12.96 6.54
C SER A 406 2.34 -13.47 5.40
N ASN A 407 2.73 -13.15 4.18
CA ASN A 407 2.14 -13.61 2.93
C ASN A 407 3.20 -14.23 2.01
N PRO A 408 2.83 -15.09 1.08
CA PRO A 408 1.51 -15.70 0.85
C PRO A 408 1.09 -16.73 1.94
N THR A 409 -0.02 -17.43 1.71
CA THR A 409 -0.60 -18.40 2.67
C THR A 409 0.40 -19.44 3.18
N GLU A 410 1.36 -19.84 2.35
CA GLU A 410 2.42 -20.81 2.69
C GLU A 410 3.44 -20.26 3.69
N LYS A 411 3.38 -18.97 3.99
CA LYS A 411 4.30 -18.28 4.90
C LYS A 411 3.61 -17.70 6.15
N ILE A 412 2.29 -17.80 6.25
CA ILE A 412 1.54 -17.24 7.39
C ILE A 412 1.90 -17.96 8.70
N GLU A 413 2.03 -17.22 9.78
CA GLU A 413 2.41 -17.77 11.08
C GLU A 413 1.35 -18.69 11.70
N ALA A 414 0.07 -18.46 11.44
CA ALA A 414 -1.03 -19.38 11.70
C ALA A 414 -2.28 -18.97 10.92
N MET A 415 -3.12 -19.95 10.59
CA MET A 415 -4.42 -19.67 10.00
C MET A 415 -5.38 -19.07 11.04
N PRO A 416 -6.20 -18.08 10.71
CA PRO A 416 -7.16 -17.48 11.64
C PRO A 416 -8.12 -18.47 12.27
N GLN A 417 -8.55 -19.50 11.52
CA GLN A 417 -9.42 -20.55 12.02
C GLN A 417 -8.79 -21.28 13.22
N ASP A 418 -7.50 -21.57 13.12
CA ASP A 418 -6.75 -22.23 14.19
C ASP A 418 -6.57 -21.29 15.39
N ILE A 419 -6.20 -20.02 15.15
CA ILE A 419 -6.06 -19.02 16.23
C ILE A 419 -7.38 -18.88 17.00
N ILE A 420 -8.51 -18.77 16.30
CA ILE A 420 -9.83 -18.65 16.92
C ILE A 420 -10.17 -19.92 17.71
N ALA A 421 -9.93 -21.10 17.16
CA ALA A 421 -10.18 -22.38 17.85
C ALA A 421 -9.32 -22.51 19.11
N TRP A 422 -7.99 -22.30 19.02
CA TRP A 422 -7.06 -22.42 20.15
C TRP A 422 -7.28 -21.36 21.24
N SER A 423 -7.72 -20.16 20.86
CA SER A 423 -8.10 -19.10 21.81
C SER A 423 -9.54 -19.24 22.36
N LYS A 424 -10.29 -20.25 21.94
CA LYS A 424 -11.71 -20.47 22.29
C LYS A 424 -12.57 -19.25 21.92
N GLY A 425 -12.38 -18.72 20.71
CA GLY A 425 -13.10 -17.57 20.19
C GLY A 425 -12.68 -16.21 20.76
N ARG A 426 -11.65 -16.15 21.61
CA ARG A 426 -11.30 -14.90 22.35
C ARG A 426 -10.38 -13.97 21.58
N ALA A 427 -9.50 -14.51 20.73
CA ALA A 427 -8.54 -13.69 19.99
C ALA A 427 -9.24 -12.74 19.01
N LEU A 428 -8.68 -11.54 18.87
CA LEU A 428 -9.02 -10.55 17.86
C LEU A 428 -7.99 -10.64 16.75
N VAL A 429 -8.43 -11.00 15.54
CA VAL A 429 -7.51 -11.40 14.46
C VAL A 429 -7.70 -10.52 13.22
N ALA A 430 -6.57 -10.09 12.63
CA ALA A 430 -6.49 -9.60 11.25
C ALA A 430 -5.24 -10.20 10.59
N THR A 431 -5.22 -10.32 9.26
CA THR A 431 -4.19 -11.03 8.50
C THR A 431 -3.68 -10.23 7.32
N GLY A 432 -2.50 -10.61 6.78
CA GLY A 432 -1.99 -10.09 5.51
C GLY A 432 -2.69 -10.68 4.28
N ILE A 433 -3.31 -11.86 4.40
CA ILE A 433 -3.98 -12.58 3.31
C ILE A 433 -5.51 -12.48 3.41
N PRO A 434 -6.26 -12.58 2.28
CA PRO A 434 -7.72 -12.61 2.33
C PRO A 434 -8.23 -13.93 2.92
N ILE A 435 -9.19 -13.85 3.85
CA ILE A 435 -9.81 -14.99 4.51
C ILE A 435 -11.33 -14.94 4.29
N GLN A 436 -11.90 -16.05 3.81
CA GLN A 436 -13.35 -16.17 3.73
C GLN A 436 -13.96 -16.26 5.15
N PRO A 437 -15.14 -15.67 5.38
CA PRO A 437 -15.84 -15.83 6.65
C PRO A 437 -16.02 -17.32 7.00
N PHE A 438 -15.90 -17.65 8.29
CA PHE A 438 -16.06 -19.02 8.77
C PHE A 438 -16.79 -19.05 10.12
N ASP A 439 -17.43 -20.19 10.42
CA ASP A 439 -18.19 -20.38 11.64
C ASP A 439 -17.37 -21.08 12.72
N TYR A 440 -17.41 -20.59 13.95
CA TYR A 440 -16.89 -21.24 15.14
C TYR A 440 -17.89 -21.10 16.29
N GLU A 441 -18.30 -22.24 16.87
CA GLU A 441 -19.27 -22.32 17.99
C GLU A 441 -20.55 -21.48 17.79
N GLY A 442 -21.06 -21.43 16.55
CA GLY A 442 -22.30 -20.74 16.22
C GLY A 442 -22.14 -19.23 15.96
N THR A 443 -20.91 -18.73 15.96
CA THR A 443 -20.57 -17.34 15.58
C THR A 443 -19.82 -17.32 14.27
N THR A 444 -20.25 -16.49 13.32
CA THR A 444 -19.50 -16.25 12.07
C THR A 444 -18.40 -15.23 12.32
N PHE A 445 -17.16 -15.61 12.04
CA PHE A 445 -15.99 -14.74 12.14
C PHE A 445 -15.66 -14.13 10.78
N HIS A 446 -15.50 -12.81 10.77
CA HIS A 446 -15.03 -12.01 9.64
C HIS A 446 -13.62 -11.52 9.95
N ILE A 447 -12.64 -11.97 9.20
CA ILE A 447 -11.24 -11.60 9.41
C ILE A 447 -10.86 -10.45 8.49
N GLY A 448 -10.42 -9.33 9.07
CA GLY A 448 -9.94 -8.18 8.32
C GLY A 448 -8.62 -8.48 7.62
N GLN A 449 -8.51 -8.13 6.35
CA GLN A 449 -7.23 -8.15 5.64
C GLN A 449 -6.50 -6.81 5.82
N GLY A 450 -5.24 -6.87 6.22
CA GLY A 450 -4.33 -5.71 6.28
C GLY A 450 -3.93 -5.26 4.87
N ASN A 451 -4.91 -4.80 4.09
CA ASN A 451 -4.68 -4.30 2.74
C ASN A 451 -4.43 -2.79 2.80
N ASN A 452 -3.24 -2.37 2.37
CA ASN A 452 -2.83 -0.97 2.39
C ASN A 452 -3.75 -0.05 1.58
N SER A 453 -4.53 -0.60 0.60
CA SER A 453 -5.51 0.17 -0.17
C SER A 453 -6.61 0.81 0.69
N LEU A 454 -6.82 0.35 1.91
CA LEU A 454 -7.70 0.99 2.88
C LEU A 454 -7.16 2.32 3.42
N LEU A 455 -5.85 2.57 3.30
CA LEU A 455 -5.16 3.68 3.94
C LEU A 455 -4.46 4.61 2.95
N TYR A 456 -3.51 4.09 2.12
CA TYR A 456 -2.62 4.96 1.35
C TYR A 456 -3.34 5.87 0.35
N PRO A 457 -4.47 5.48 -0.30
CA PRO A 457 -5.14 6.39 -1.23
C PRO A 457 -5.67 7.63 -0.52
N GLY A 458 -6.28 7.45 0.65
CA GLY A 458 -6.78 8.54 1.48
C GLY A 458 -5.66 9.39 2.08
N LEU A 459 -4.56 8.77 2.53
CA LEU A 459 -3.36 9.47 3.01
C LEU A 459 -2.76 10.36 1.91
N GLY A 460 -2.61 9.80 0.69
CA GLY A 460 -2.10 10.56 -0.44
C GLY A 460 -3.00 11.73 -0.83
N LEU A 461 -4.32 11.48 -0.96
CA LEU A 461 -5.29 12.55 -1.23
C LEU A 461 -5.25 13.64 -0.16
N GLY A 462 -5.21 13.27 1.12
CA GLY A 462 -5.13 14.23 2.23
C GLY A 462 -3.84 15.05 2.21
N THR A 463 -2.71 14.42 1.86
CA THR A 463 -1.42 15.10 1.71
C THR A 463 -1.44 16.10 0.54
N ILE A 464 -2.05 15.70 -0.59
CA ILE A 464 -2.20 16.58 -1.78
C ILE A 464 -3.11 17.76 -1.45
N VAL A 465 -4.29 17.51 -0.86
CA VAL A 465 -5.29 18.56 -0.53
C VAL A 465 -4.76 19.53 0.51
N SER A 466 -4.07 19.04 1.54
CA SER A 466 -3.47 19.91 2.56
C SER A 466 -2.32 20.76 2.03
N GLY A 467 -1.65 20.32 0.97
CA GLY A 467 -0.41 20.94 0.51
C GLY A 467 0.76 20.80 1.48
N ALA A 468 0.64 19.94 2.51
CA ALA A 468 1.68 19.73 3.52
C ALA A 468 3.04 19.39 2.85
N PRO A 469 4.14 20.04 3.26
CA PRO A 469 5.45 19.83 2.63
C PRO A 469 6.04 18.43 2.90
N HIS A 470 5.58 17.77 3.96
CA HIS A 470 6.05 16.44 4.37
C HIS A 470 4.88 15.57 4.84
N VAL A 471 5.04 14.26 4.73
CA VAL A 471 4.14 13.28 5.35
C VAL A 471 4.66 12.97 6.76
N THR A 472 3.97 13.49 7.79
CA THR A 472 4.39 13.31 9.18
C THR A 472 3.89 12.01 9.79
N ASP A 473 4.56 11.51 10.82
CA ASP A 473 4.10 10.36 11.59
C ASP A 473 2.73 10.61 12.24
N ALA A 474 2.41 11.88 12.57
CA ALA A 474 1.10 12.27 13.09
C ALA A 474 0.00 12.16 12.00
N MET A 475 0.29 12.54 10.76
CA MET A 475 -0.64 12.36 9.62
C MET A 475 -0.89 10.88 9.33
N ILE A 476 0.16 10.04 9.40
CA ILE A 476 0.05 8.59 9.21
C ILE A 476 -0.80 7.96 10.32
N LEU A 477 -0.58 8.36 11.57
CA LEU A 477 -1.39 7.88 12.69
C LEU A 477 -2.85 8.33 12.59
N ALA A 478 -3.11 9.58 12.18
CA ALA A 478 -4.47 10.08 11.95
C ALA A 478 -5.18 9.29 10.83
N ALA A 479 -4.44 8.90 9.78
CA ALA A 479 -4.95 7.99 8.75
C ALA A 479 -5.33 6.62 9.32
N ALA A 480 -4.47 6.03 10.16
CA ALA A 480 -4.73 4.75 10.83
C ALA A 480 -5.95 4.83 11.77
N GLU A 481 -6.07 5.90 12.57
CA GLU A 481 -7.21 6.16 13.44
C GLU A 481 -8.51 6.31 12.63
N ALA A 482 -8.44 6.96 11.46
CA ALA A 482 -9.58 7.13 10.56
C ALA A 482 -10.03 5.80 9.94
N VAL A 483 -9.11 4.91 9.54
CA VAL A 483 -9.45 3.54 9.10
C VAL A 483 -10.13 2.78 10.23
N ALA A 484 -9.52 2.75 11.42
CA ALA A 484 -10.06 2.07 12.60
C ALA A 484 -11.44 2.60 13.04
N SER A 485 -11.72 3.88 12.81
CA SER A 485 -13.00 4.51 13.15
C SER A 485 -14.19 3.99 12.33
N GLN A 486 -13.92 3.38 11.19
CA GLN A 486 -14.93 2.82 10.29
C GLN A 486 -15.38 1.41 10.71
N VAL A 487 -14.66 0.79 11.64
CA VAL A 487 -15.10 -0.45 12.29
C VAL A 487 -16.21 -0.10 13.28
N THR A 488 -17.44 -0.40 12.92
CA THR A 488 -18.64 -0.02 13.69
C THR A 488 -19.17 -1.12 14.59
N SER A 489 -18.80 -2.39 14.33
CA SER A 489 -19.17 -3.52 15.18
C SER A 489 -17.99 -3.96 16.03
N HIS A 490 -18.24 -4.16 17.32
CA HIS A 490 -17.29 -4.70 18.30
C HIS A 490 -17.77 -6.01 18.91
N GLU A 491 -18.79 -6.62 18.27
CA GLU A 491 -19.34 -7.91 18.68
C GLU A 491 -18.35 -9.05 18.39
N LEU A 492 -18.62 -10.20 18.99
CA LEU A 492 -17.81 -11.40 18.72
C LEU A 492 -17.90 -11.78 17.25
N GLY A 493 -16.75 -12.04 16.64
CA GLY A 493 -16.65 -12.36 15.21
C GLY A 493 -16.57 -11.16 14.26
N ALA A 494 -16.68 -9.93 14.76
CA ALA A 494 -16.54 -8.74 13.94
C ALA A 494 -15.09 -8.53 13.45
N SER A 495 -14.94 -8.01 12.24
CA SER A 495 -13.64 -7.67 11.64
C SER A 495 -12.95 -6.51 12.35
N LEU A 496 -11.63 -6.52 12.43
CA LEU A 496 -10.80 -5.41 12.93
C LEU A 496 -10.52 -4.32 11.88
N LEU A 497 -10.86 -4.57 10.63
CA LEU A 497 -10.64 -3.62 9.54
C LEU A 497 -11.92 -3.50 8.70
N PRO A 498 -12.19 -2.34 8.10
CA PRO A 498 -13.35 -2.17 7.23
C PRO A 498 -13.22 -3.00 5.95
N PRO A 499 -14.32 -3.41 5.31
CA PRO A 499 -14.29 -4.08 4.03
C PRO A 499 -13.88 -3.10 2.91
N VAL A 500 -13.33 -3.65 1.82
CA VAL A 500 -12.91 -2.87 0.65
C VAL A 500 -14.06 -2.39 -0.23
N ASP A 501 -15.30 -2.82 0.02
CA ASP A 501 -16.47 -2.50 -0.80
C ASP A 501 -16.77 -0.99 -0.89
N HIS A 502 -16.40 -0.23 0.15
CA HIS A 502 -16.64 1.20 0.25
C HIS A 502 -15.34 2.02 0.21
N LEU A 503 -14.35 1.55 -0.54
CA LEU A 503 -12.98 2.08 -0.54
C LEU A 503 -12.94 3.59 -0.83
N ARG A 504 -13.83 4.09 -1.68
CA ARG A 504 -13.91 5.52 -2.03
C ARG A 504 -14.38 6.39 -0.86
N ALA A 505 -15.39 5.95 -0.11
CA ALA A 505 -15.85 6.63 1.09
C ALA A 505 -14.82 6.53 2.22
N SER A 506 -14.16 5.38 2.33
CA SER A 506 -13.05 5.14 3.26
C SER A 506 -11.90 6.10 3.01
N SER A 507 -11.44 6.21 1.77
CA SER A 507 -10.37 7.12 1.37
C SER A 507 -10.70 8.59 1.66
N ALA A 508 -11.96 9.00 1.41
CA ALA A 508 -12.40 10.36 1.76
C ALA A 508 -12.32 10.61 3.28
N THR A 509 -12.74 9.64 4.09
CA THR A 509 -12.67 9.72 5.57
C THR A 509 -11.23 9.85 6.05
N VAL A 510 -10.33 9.04 5.49
CA VAL A 510 -8.89 9.08 5.78
C VAL A 510 -8.30 10.43 5.36
N ALA A 511 -8.62 10.91 4.14
CA ALA A 511 -8.11 12.19 3.63
C ALA A 511 -8.52 13.37 4.53
N VAL A 512 -9.77 13.41 4.98
CA VAL A 512 -10.26 14.44 5.92
C VAL A 512 -9.47 14.42 7.22
N ALA A 513 -9.18 13.24 7.78
CA ALA A 513 -8.39 13.12 9.01
C ALA A 513 -6.95 13.61 8.81
N VAL A 514 -6.33 13.24 7.68
CA VAL A 514 -4.98 13.66 7.33
C VAL A 514 -4.87 15.18 7.16
N VAL A 515 -5.82 15.81 6.45
CA VAL A 515 -5.84 17.29 6.29
C VAL A 515 -6.00 17.97 7.65
N ARG A 516 -6.91 17.49 8.51
CA ARG A 516 -7.11 18.04 9.86
C ARG A 516 -5.85 17.93 10.71
N GLN A 517 -5.12 16.81 10.59
CA GLN A 517 -3.86 16.67 11.30
C GLN A 517 -2.78 17.60 10.74
N ALA A 518 -2.68 17.77 9.42
CA ALA A 518 -1.77 18.72 8.80
C ALA A 518 -2.02 20.18 9.28
N ILE A 519 -3.29 20.55 9.46
CA ILE A 519 -3.68 21.84 10.06
C ILE A 519 -3.21 21.92 11.51
N ALA A 520 -3.45 20.88 12.31
CA ALA A 520 -3.07 20.83 13.72
C ALA A 520 -1.55 20.92 13.92
N ASP A 521 -0.78 20.35 12.98
CA ASP A 521 0.69 20.39 12.96
C ASP A 521 1.25 21.73 12.38
N GLY A 522 0.38 22.67 11.98
CA GLY A 522 0.78 23.94 11.38
C GLY A 522 1.39 23.80 9.97
N GLN A 523 1.13 22.70 9.28
CA GLN A 523 1.62 22.46 7.91
C GLN A 523 0.60 22.81 6.82
N CYS A 524 -0.59 23.24 7.19
CA CYS A 524 -1.67 23.63 6.29
C CYS A 524 -2.43 24.81 6.88
N ASP A 525 -2.63 25.86 6.08
CA ASP A 525 -3.35 27.09 6.46
C ASP A 525 -4.85 27.05 6.10
N MET A 526 -5.38 25.88 5.70
CA MET A 526 -6.78 25.72 5.34
C MET A 526 -7.69 25.92 6.57
N ASP A 527 -8.86 26.56 6.36
CA ASP A 527 -9.89 26.64 7.40
C ASP A 527 -10.39 25.22 7.75
N PRO A 528 -10.33 24.78 9.02
CA PRO A 528 -10.82 23.47 9.44
C PRO A 528 -12.28 23.18 9.06
N GLY A 529 -13.12 24.23 8.92
CA GLY A 529 -14.52 24.12 8.48
C GLY A 529 -14.70 23.70 7.03
N ASP A 530 -13.71 23.96 6.18
CA ASP A 530 -13.77 23.70 4.73
C ASP A 530 -13.19 22.34 4.33
N VAL A 531 -12.58 21.58 5.23
CA VAL A 531 -11.81 20.36 4.93
C VAL A 531 -12.63 19.32 4.18
N VAL A 532 -13.85 19.04 4.62
CA VAL A 532 -14.71 18.00 3.99
C VAL A 532 -15.04 18.40 2.56
N GLU A 533 -15.39 19.65 2.33
CA GLU A 533 -15.72 20.15 1.00
C GLU A 533 -14.47 20.24 0.09
N ALA A 534 -13.31 20.57 0.65
CA ALA A 534 -12.05 20.59 -0.08
C ALA A 534 -11.67 19.17 -0.58
N VAL A 535 -11.75 18.18 0.31
CA VAL A 535 -11.51 16.77 -0.07
C VAL A 535 -12.53 16.32 -1.13
N ARG A 536 -13.83 16.62 -0.93
CA ARG A 536 -14.87 16.26 -1.91
C ARG A 536 -14.62 16.85 -3.29
N ARG A 537 -14.18 18.11 -3.36
CA ARG A 537 -13.87 18.80 -4.63
C ARG A 537 -12.62 18.26 -5.32
N ALA A 538 -11.63 17.85 -4.53
CA ALA A 538 -10.40 17.28 -5.07
C ALA A 538 -10.58 15.86 -5.63
N MET A 539 -11.62 15.16 -5.22
CA MET A 539 -11.90 13.80 -5.70
C MET A 539 -12.44 13.81 -7.13
N TRP A 540 -11.57 13.55 -8.09
CA TRP A 540 -11.94 13.36 -9.50
C TRP A 540 -13.07 12.33 -9.66
N GLN A 541 -13.96 12.56 -10.62
CA GLN A 541 -15.08 11.69 -10.95
C GLN A 541 -14.94 11.20 -12.38
N PRO A 542 -15.24 9.93 -12.67
CA PRO A 542 -15.22 9.39 -14.02
C PRO A 542 -16.45 9.88 -14.82
N VAL A 543 -16.37 11.12 -15.28
CA VAL A 543 -17.39 11.76 -16.11
C VAL A 543 -16.70 12.38 -17.33
N TYR A 544 -17.35 12.33 -18.48
CA TYR A 544 -16.82 12.98 -19.67
C TYR A 544 -16.85 14.51 -19.48
N GLN A 545 -15.66 15.11 -19.41
CA GLN A 545 -15.51 16.55 -19.28
C GLN A 545 -15.92 17.26 -20.56
N ASP A 546 -16.39 18.52 -20.46
CA ASP A 546 -16.67 19.32 -21.66
C ASP A 546 -15.39 19.52 -22.48
N LEU A 547 -15.47 19.17 -23.76
CA LEU A 547 -14.35 19.35 -24.68
C LEU A 547 -14.41 20.78 -25.24
N GLU A 548 -13.49 21.62 -24.78
CA GLU A 548 -13.32 22.94 -25.38
C GLU A 548 -12.83 22.81 -26.84
N SER A 549 -13.17 23.80 -27.65
CA SER A 549 -12.89 23.82 -29.11
C SER A 549 -11.44 24.19 -29.42
#